data_70b486f6d54e2cdd3e2cf5e42320e688
#
_entry.id   70b486f6d54e2cdd3e2cf5e42320e688
#
_cell.length_a   1.000
_cell.length_b   1.000
_cell.length_c   1.000
_cell.angle_alpha   90.00
_cell.angle_beta   90.00
_cell.angle_gamma   90.00
#
_symmetry.space_group_name_H-M   'P 1'
#
loop_
_entity.id
_entity.type
_entity.pdbx_description
1 polymer ?
#
loop_
_entity_poly.entity_id
_entity_poly.type
_entity_poly.pdbx_seq_one_letter_code
_entity_poly.pdbx_strand_id
1 'polypeptide(L)'
;LAAIGRKHTTADFFHAYDLALKFGFKTINTDLIAGLPDEAAEDFAKSIDTIIGMRPDNITVHTLSKKRRSEISRDTVLSDCADEIDRLDRMLHYSHTRLNETGYYPYYLYRQKDTVGGHENTGYSTTGHACAYNVAMMSDKRSVLAFGAGSVSKRVLPDGHLERSPNIRDPHEYILRSAEMAQRKKRFFDI
;
A
#
# COMPACT_ATOMS: atom_id res chain seq x y z
N LEU A 1 0.44 -17.71 -0.43
CA LEU A 1 0.97 -16.96 0.74
C LEU A 1 2.31 -17.52 1.20
N ALA A 2 2.45 -18.85 1.36
CA ALA A 2 3.72 -19.46 1.75
C ALA A 2 4.87 -19.12 0.79
N ALA A 3 4.64 -19.15 -0.52
CA ALA A 3 5.63 -18.83 -1.55
C ALA A 3 6.20 -17.39 -1.47
N ILE A 4 5.52 -16.49 -0.79
CA ILE A 4 5.95 -15.10 -0.56
C ILE A 4 6.35 -14.83 0.90
N GLY A 5 6.63 -15.88 1.68
CA GLY A 5 7.04 -15.78 3.07
C GLY A 5 5.95 -15.26 4.04
N ARG A 6 4.68 -15.30 3.64
CA ARG A 6 3.56 -14.93 4.52
C ARG A 6 3.14 -16.12 5.37
N LYS A 7 3.19 -15.96 6.68
CA LYS A 7 2.91 -17.03 7.66
C LYS A 7 1.42 -17.25 7.94
N HIS A 8 0.56 -16.31 7.55
CA HIS A 8 -0.88 -16.41 7.75
C HIS A 8 -1.56 -17.20 6.61
N THR A 9 -2.71 -17.77 6.91
CA THR A 9 -3.57 -18.49 5.98
C THR A 9 -4.73 -17.61 5.52
N THR A 10 -5.47 -18.07 4.52
CA THR A 10 -6.74 -17.42 4.11
C THR A 10 -7.76 -17.43 5.26
N ALA A 11 -7.79 -18.49 6.08
CA ALA A 11 -8.68 -18.55 7.26
C ALA A 11 -8.32 -17.47 8.29
N ASP A 12 -7.03 -17.22 8.53
CA ASP A 12 -6.58 -16.14 9.43
C ASP A 12 -7.00 -14.76 8.92
N PHE A 13 -6.96 -14.55 7.60
CA PHE A 13 -7.44 -13.31 6.97
C PHE A 13 -8.93 -13.09 7.23
N PHE A 14 -9.78 -14.09 6.96
CA PHE A 14 -11.22 -13.99 7.22
C PHE A 14 -11.51 -13.76 8.71
N HIS A 15 -10.82 -14.49 9.58
CA HIS A 15 -10.97 -14.31 11.03
C HIS A 15 -10.60 -12.89 11.48
N ALA A 16 -9.50 -12.34 10.97
CA ALA A 16 -9.09 -10.97 11.28
C ALA A 16 -10.11 -9.94 10.77
N TYR A 17 -10.67 -10.14 9.58
CA TYR A 17 -11.71 -9.29 9.04
C TYR A 17 -12.99 -9.33 9.89
N ASP A 18 -13.44 -10.52 10.28
CA ASP A 18 -14.60 -10.68 11.17
C ASP A 18 -14.40 -10.02 12.53
N LEU A 19 -13.19 -10.11 13.10
CA LEU A 19 -12.84 -9.40 14.32
C LEU A 19 -12.91 -7.88 14.12
N ALA A 20 -12.38 -7.36 13.02
CA ALA A 20 -12.45 -5.94 12.72
C ALA A 20 -13.89 -5.44 12.64
N LEU A 21 -14.79 -6.20 12.01
CA LEU A 21 -16.23 -5.92 11.99
C LEU A 21 -16.84 -5.89 13.41
N LYS A 22 -16.52 -6.90 14.23
CA LYS A 22 -17.01 -6.98 15.62
C LYS A 22 -16.55 -5.82 16.50
N PHE A 23 -15.34 -5.32 16.27
CA PHE A 23 -14.82 -4.14 17.00
C PHE A 23 -15.43 -2.81 16.52
N GLY A 24 -16.18 -2.81 15.44
CA GLY A 24 -16.93 -1.64 14.97
C GLY A 24 -16.06 -0.52 14.42
N PHE A 25 -14.95 -0.85 13.73
CA PHE A 25 -14.18 0.16 13.01
C PHE A 25 -15.05 0.84 11.95
N LYS A 26 -14.92 2.17 11.84
CA LYS A 26 -15.69 2.96 10.87
C LYS A 26 -15.31 2.72 9.43
N THR A 27 -14.08 2.29 9.21
CA THR A 27 -13.53 2.02 7.88
C THR A 27 -12.56 0.86 7.98
N ILE A 28 -12.75 -0.15 7.16
CA ILE A 28 -11.88 -1.32 7.06
C ILE A 28 -11.30 -1.35 5.65
N ASN A 29 -9.97 -1.43 5.56
CA ASN A 29 -9.26 -1.60 4.31
C ASN A 29 -8.73 -3.03 4.18
N THR A 30 -8.80 -3.59 2.98
CA THR A 30 -8.17 -4.85 2.61
C THR A 30 -7.16 -4.63 1.49
N ASP A 31 -6.02 -5.31 1.58
CA ASP A 31 -4.95 -5.21 0.59
C ASP A 31 -4.82 -6.50 -0.21
N LEU A 32 -4.71 -6.38 -1.52
CA LEU A 32 -4.41 -7.46 -2.45
C LEU A 32 -3.12 -7.14 -3.20
N ILE A 33 -2.39 -8.18 -3.58
CA ILE A 33 -1.17 -8.05 -4.39
C ILE A 33 -1.38 -8.77 -5.70
N ALA A 34 -1.37 -8.04 -6.81
CA ALA A 34 -1.39 -8.57 -8.16
C ALA A 34 0.03 -8.93 -8.64
N GLY A 35 0.14 -9.98 -9.44
CA GLY A 35 1.39 -10.41 -10.04
C GLY A 35 2.24 -11.29 -9.13
N LEU A 36 1.64 -12.04 -8.22
CA LEU A 36 2.37 -13.06 -7.45
C LEU A 36 2.92 -14.15 -8.39
N PRO A 37 4.10 -14.74 -8.06
CA PRO A 37 4.64 -15.87 -8.82
C PRO A 37 3.59 -16.97 -8.96
N ASP A 38 3.52 -17.56 -10.14
CA ASP A 38 2.65 -18.71 -10.49
C ASP A 38 1.13 -18.47 -10.27
N GLU A 39 0.71 -17.23 -10.00
CA GLU A 39 -0.72 -16.89 -9.86
C GLU A 39 -1.33 -16.60 -11.24
N ALA A 40 -2.34 -17.38 -11.62
CA ALA A 40 -3.10 -17.11 -12.84
C ALA A 40 -4.00 -15.86 -12.68
N ALA A 41 -4.28 -15.16 -13.78
CA ALA A 41 -5.16 -13.99 -13.77
C ALA A 41 -6.57 -14.35 -13.25
N GLU A 42 -7.04 -15.56 -13.54
CA GLU A 42 -8.32 -16.10 -13.11
C GLU A 42 -8.40 -16.35 -11.59
N ASP A 43 -7.28 -16.73 -10.96
CA ASP A 43 -7.23 -16.94 -9.52
C ASP A 43 -7.18 -15.61 -8.76
N PHE A 44 -6.47 -14.63 -9.31
CA PHE A 44 -6.52 -13.27 -8.81
C PHE A 44 -7.92 -12.64 -8.95
N ALA A 45 -8.63 -12.90 -10.07
CA ALA A 45 -10.00 -12.46 -10.28
C ALA A 45 -10.95 -13.02 -9.21
N LYS A 46 -10.83 -14.33 -8.87
CA LYS A 46 -11.60 -14.95 -7.78
C LYS A 46 -11.30 -14.27 -6.43
N SER A 47 -10.04 -13.92 -6.19
CA SER A 47 -9.65 -13.21 -4.97
C SER A 47 -10.29 -11.82 -4.88
N ILE A 48 -10.31 -11.04 -5.96
CA ILE A 48 -11.01 -9.76 -6.05
C ILE A 48 -12.50 -9.93 -5.78
N ASP A 49 -13.17 -10.87 -6.47
CA ASP A 49 -14.61 -11.10 -6.28
C ASP A 49 -14.96 -11.55 -4.85
N THR A 50 -14.09 -12.33 -4.22
CA THR A 50 -14.25 -12.75 -2.84
C THR A 50 -14.19 -11.54 -1.90
N ILE A 51 -13.18 -10.66 -2.07
CA ILE A 51 -13.05 -9.44 -1.27
C ILE A 51 -14.22 -8.49 -1.49
N ILE A 52 -14.66 -8.30 -2.72
CA ILE A 52 -15.86 -7.50 -3.03
C ILE A 52 -17.10 -8.06 -2.31
N GLY A 53 -17.25 -9.39 -2.27
CA GLY A 53 -18.33 -10.06 -1.54
C GLY A 53 -18.33 -9.81 -0.04
N MET A 54 -17.17 -9.58 0.57
CA MET A 54 -17.02 -9.23 1.98
C MET A 54 -17.41 -7.78 2.28
N ARG A 55 -17.45 -6.91 1.28
CA ARG A 55 -17.82 -5.49 1.35
C ARG A 55 -16.99 -4.65 2.33
N PRO A 56 -15.64 -4.69 2.28
CA PRO A 56 -14.84 -3.73 3.01
C PRO A 56 -15.10 -2.32 2.49
N ASP A 57 -14.81 -1.29 3.29
CA ASP A 57 -14.99 0.10 2.87
C ASP A 57 -13.93 0.53 1.84
N ASN A 58 -12.73 -0.04 1.95
CA ASN A 58 -11.59 0.22 1.07
C ASN A 58 -10.95 -1.08 0.60
N ILE A 59 -10.45 -1.05 -0.63
CA ILE A 59 -9.66 -2.13 -1.21
C ILE A 59 -8.43 -1.50 -1.87
N THR A 60 -7.23 -1.95 -1.52
CA THR A 60 -6.00 -1.52 -2.19
C THR A 60 -5.45 -2.66 -3.03
N VAL A 61 -5.28 -2.42 -4.31
CA VAL A 61 -4.62 -3.35 -5.23
C VAL A 61 -3.18 -2.90 -5.41
N HIS A 62 -2.26 -3.70 -4.88
CA HIS A 62 -0.83 -3.51 -5.02
C HIS A 62 -0.30 -4.31 -6.20
N THR A 63 0.68 -3.76 -6.89
CA THR A 63 1.51 -4.50 -7.84
C THR A 63 2.74 -5.04 -7.12
N LEU A 64 3.08 -6.30 -7.37
CA LEU A 64 4.26 -6.91 -6.75
C LEU A 64 5.51 -6.11 -7.10
N SER A 65 6.26 -5.70 -6.09
CA SER A 65 7.53 -4.96 -6.23
C SER A 65 8.71 -5.87 -5.89
N LYS A 66 9.71 -5.88 -6.78
CA LYS A 66 10.95 -6.65 -6.63
C LYS A 66 11.87 -5.96 -5.62
N LYS A 67 11.88 -6.41 -4.37
CA LYS A 67 12.81 -5.87 -3.38
C LYS A 67 14.09 -6.69 -3.33
N ARG A 68 15.26 -6.08 -3.51
CA ARG A 68 16.59 -6.71 -3.52
C ARG A 68 16.90 -7.62 -2.31
N ARG A 69 16.18 -7.49 -1.20
CA ARG A 69 16.34 -8.27 0.03
C ARG A 69 15.17 -9.21 0.32
N SER A 70 14.24 -9.37 -0.61
CA SER A 70 13.12 -10.30 -0.49
C SER A 70 13.57 -11.71 -0.84
N GLU A 71 13.10 -12.72 -0.11
CA GLU A 71 13.32 -14.12 -0.45
C GLU A 71 12.78 -14.47 -1.84
N ILE A 72 11.70 -13.82 -2.27
CA ILE A 72 11.13 -13.93 -3.63
C ILE A 72 12.15 -13.55 -4.72
N SER A 73 13.07 -12.62 -4.44
CA SER A 73 14.02 -12.12 -5.44
C SER A 73 15.23 -13.06 -5.65
N ARG A 74 15.41 -14.09 -4.81
CA ARG A 74 16.57 -15.00 -4.90
C ARG A 74 16.33 -16.18 -5.81
N ASP A 75 15.12 -16.72 -5.83
CA ASP A 75 14.80 -17.96 -6.54
C ASP A 75 13.79 -17.77 -7.69
N THR A 76 13.09 -16.66 -7.73
CA THR A 76 12.07 -16.41 -8.77
C THR A 76 12.56 -15.31 -9.70
N VAL A 77 12.91 -15.69 -10.92
CA VAL A 77 13.14 -14.75 -12.02
C VAL A 77 11.80 -14.16 -12.41
N LEU A 78 11.38 -13.12 -11.66
CA LEU A 78 10.31 -12.24 -12.14
C LEU A 78 10.90 -11.51 -13.36
N SER A 79 10.72 -12.10 -14.52
CA SER A 79 11.14 -11.49 -15.77
C SER A 79 10.13 -10.39 -16.14
N ASP A 80 10.62 -9.25 -16.61
CA ASP A 80 9.76 -8.30 -17.32
C ASP A 80 9.50 -8.83 -18.74
N CYS A 81 9.15 -10.13 -18.86
CA CYS A 81 8.77 -10.69 -20.14
C CYS A 81 7.37 -10.23 -20.51
N ALA A 82 7.10 -10.15 -21.81
CA ALA A 82 5.82 -9.67 -22.33
C ALA A 82 4.63 -10.43 -21.75
N ASP A 83 4.76 -11.74 -21.52
CA ASP A 83 3.70 -12.60 -21.00
C ASP A 83 3.34 -12.27 -19.53
N GLU A 84 4.34 -11.93 -18.70
CA GLU A 84 4.11 -11.54 -17.32
C GLU A 84 3.46 -10.15 -17.22
N ILE A 85 3.89 -9.22 -18.07
CA ILE A 85 3.28 -7.89 -18.16
C ILE A 85 1.81 -8.04 -18.61
N ASP A 86 1.54 -8.81 -19.68
CA ASP A 86 0.16 -9.04 -20.16
C ASP A 86 -0.72 -9.70 -19.08
N ARG A 87 -0.18 -10.69 -18.35
CA ARG A 87 -0.89 -11.33 -17.25
C ARG A 87 -1.24 -10.31 -16.15
N LEU A 88 -0.30 -9.47 -15.77
CA LEU A 88 -0.50 -8.43 -14.77
C LEU A 88 -1.49 -7.37 -15.26
N ASP A 89 -1.42 -6.96 -16.53
CA ASP A 89 -2.36 -6.03 -17.14
C ASP A 89 -3.80 -6.57 -17.06
N ARG A 90 -4.00 -7.85 -17.35
CA ARG A 90 -5.32 -8.50 -17.21
C ARG A 90 -5.82 -8.48 -15.77
N MET A 91 -4.97 -8.76 -14.77
CA MET A 91 -5.32 -8.71 -13.36
C MET A 91 -5.76 -7.30 -12.94
N LEU A 92 -4.96 -6.29 -13.30
CA LEU A 92 -5.23 -4.89 -12.93
C LEU A 92 -6.48 -4.35 -13.65
N HIS A 93 -6.64 -4.67 -14.93
CA HIS A 93 -7.84 -4.30 -15.69
C HIS A 93 -9.11 -4.91 -15.11
N TYR A 94 -9.07 -6.21 -14.79
CA TYR A 94 -10.18 -6.90 -14.13
C TYR A 94 -10.55 -6.23 -12.81
N SER A 95 -9.54 -5.97 -11.94
CA SER A 95 -9.76 -5.29 -10.67
C SER A 95 -10.45 -3.95 -10.85
N HIS A 96 -9.93 -3.12 -11.75
CA HIS A 96 -10.47 -1.79 -11.99
C HIS A 96 -11.93 -1.86 -12.45
N THR A 97 -12.23 -2.72 -13.40
CA THR A 97 -13.59 -2.89 -13.93
C THR A 97 -14.54 -3.37 -12.84
N ARG A 98 -14.21 -4.48 -12.15
CA ARG A 98 -15.08 -5.08 -11.14
C ARG A 98 -15.32 -4.17 -9.94
N LEU A 99 -14.27 -3.48 -9.47
CA LEU A 99 -14.40 -2.54 -8.35
C LEU A 99 -15.31 -1.36 -8.72
N ASN A 100 -15.16 -0.78 -9.90
CA ASN A 100 -16.03 0.30 -10.35
C ASN A 100 -17.50 -0.15 -10.51
N GLU A 101 -17.75 -1.32 -11.10
CA GLU A 101 -19.10 -1.88 -11.25
C GLU A 101 -19.79 -2.12 -9.90
N THR A 102 -19.01 -2.36 -8.84
CA THR A 102 -19.52 -2.67 -7.49
C THR A 102 -19.52 -1.49 -6.55
N GLY A 103 -19.24 -0.27 -7.05
CA GLY A 103 -19.35 0.98 -6.30
C GLY A 103 -18.10 1.38 -5.54
N TYR A 104 -16.96 0.80 -5.88
CA TYR A 104 -15.65 1.26 -5.40
C TYR A 104 -15.01 2.15 -6.45
N TYR A 105 -14.55 3.33 -6.04
CA TYR A 105 -13.91 4.28 -6.93
C TYR A 105 -12.46 4.52 -6.53
N PRO A 106 -11.51 4.66 -7.50
CA PRO A 106 -10.13 4.96 -7.20
C PRO A 106 -10.06 6.35 -6.55
N TYR A 107 -9.34 6.45 -5.42
CA TYR A 107 -9.20 7.72 -4.71
C TYR A 107 -7.74 8.13 -4.48
N TYR A 108 -6.79 7.19 -4.59
CA TYR A 108 -5.36 7.48 -4.65
C TYR A 108 -4.62 6.41 -5.44
N LEU A 109 -3.48 6.79 -5.97
CA LEU A 109 -2.53 5.89 -6.61
C LEU A 109 -1.11 6.31 -6.29
N TYR A 110 -0.20 5.35 -6.27
CA TYR A 110 1.22 5.60 -6.11
C TYR A 110 2.06 4.53 -6.80
N ARG A 111 3.22 4.94 -7.30
CA ARG A 111 4.17 4.03 -7.95
C ARG A 111 5.27 3.63 -6.98
N GLN A 112 5.49 2.34 -6.80
CA GLN A 112 6.69 1.82 -6.16
C GLN A 112 7.80 1.68 -7.19
N LYS A 113 9.04 1.76 -6.73
CA LYS A 113 10.20 1.39 -7.54
C LYS A 113 10.22 -0.12 -7.73
N ASP A 114 10.74 -0.55 -8.89
CA ASP A 114 10.96 -1.96 -9.22
C ASP A 114 9.67 -2.82 -9.23
N THR A 115 8.54 -2.25 -9.65
CA THR A 115 7.32 -2.99 -9.97
C THR A 115 7.41 -3.58 -11.38
N VAL A 116 6.86 -4.78 -11.58
CA VAL A 116 6.75 -5.40 -12.91
C VAL A 116 5.92 -4.47 -13.80
N GLY A 117 6.38 -4.22 -15.04
CA GLY A 117 5.71 -3.34 -15.99
C GLY A 117 5.60 -1.87 -15.57
N GLY A 118 6.19 -1.47 -14.43
CA GLY A 118 6.13 -0.09 -13.93
C GLY A 118 4.74 0.36 -13.48
N HIS A 119 3.84 -0.57 -13.17
CA HIS A 119 2.46 -0.30 -12.75
C HIS A 119 2.35 0.39 -11.38
N GLU A 120 1.23 1.06 -11.18
CA GLU A 120 0.90 1.78 -9.96
C GLU A 120 0.05 0.92 -9.02
N ASN A 121 0.17 1.20 -7.72
CA ASN A 121 -0.74 0.68 -6.72
C ASN A 121 -1.94 1.61 -6.62
N THR A 122 -3.14 1.08 -6.62
CA THR A 122 -4.37 1.88 -6.60
C THR A 122 -5.23 1.52 -5.38
N GLY A 123 -5.61 2.54 -4.62
CA GLY A 123 -6.58 2.42 -3.55
C GLY A 123 -7.97 2.80 -4.03
N TYR A 124 -8.93 1.93 -3.77
CA TYR A 124 -10.34 2.11 -4.09
C TYR A 124 -11.14 2.26 -2.79
N SER A 125 -12.19 3.07 -2.81
CA SER A 125 -13.09 3.22 -1.67
C SER A 125 -14.55 3.33 -2.10
N THR A 126 -15.45 2.93 -1.22
CA THR A 126 -16.85 3.33 -1.31
C THR A 126 -17.01 4.81 -0.96
N THR A 127 -18.13 5.42 -1.35
CA THR A 127 -18.40 6.84 -1.11
C THR A 127 -18.31 7.19 0.37
N GLY A 128 -17.52 8.20 0.70
CA GLY A 128 -17.35 8.70 2.06
C GLY A 128 -16.30 7.98 2.91
N HIS A 129 -15.67 6.92 2.40
CA HIS A 129 -14.69 6.11 3.14
C HIS A 129 -13.24 6.26 2.66
N ALA A 130 -12.94 7.25 1.79
CA ALA A 130 -11.57 7.52 1.38
C ALA A 130 -10.67 7.81 2.60
N CYS A 131 -9.56 7.07 2.74
CA CYS A 131 -8.65 7.23 3.86
C CYS A 131 -7.93 8.58 3.80
N ALA A 132 -8.23 9.46 4.75
CA ALA A 132 -7.66 10.80 4.81
C ALA A 132 -6.12 10.79 4.89
N TYR A 133 -5.53 9.77 5.54
CA TYR A 133 -4.08 9.60 5.59
C TYR A 133 -3.49 9.34 4.21
N ASN A 134 -4.07 8.42 3.43
CA ASN A 134 -3.59 8.10 2.09
C ASN A 134 -3.68 9.32 1.17
N VAL A 135 -4.80 10.03 1.23
CA VAL A 135 -5.00 11.28 0.48
C VAL A 135 -3.96 12.33 0.89
N ALA A 136 -3.71 12.52 2.19
CA ALA A 136 -2.73 13.50 2.68
C ALA A 136 -1.28 13.14 2.32
N MET A 137 -0.95 11.83 2.31
CA MET A 137 0.38 11.37 1.91
C MET A 137 0.65 11.54 0.42
N MET A 138 -0.35 11.25 -0.42
CA MET A 138 -0.20 11.29 -1.89
C MET A 138 -0.43 12.68 -2.46
N SER A 139 -1.30 13.49 -1.84
CA SER A 139 -1.43 14.88 -2.23
C SER A 139 -0.30 15.73 -1.65
N ASP A 140 0.30 16.57 -2.47
CA ASP A 140 1.33 17.51 -2.01
C ASP A 140 0.72 18.82 -1.43
N LYS A 141 -0.47 18.71 -0.85
CA LYS A 141 -1.23 19.84 -0.29
C LYS A 141 -1.19 19.93 1.23
N ARG A 142 -0.65 18.93 1.92
CA ARG A 142 -0.63 18.90 3.38
C ARG A 142 0.75 18.54 3.92
N SER A 143 1.16 19.27 4.96
CA SER A 143 2.33 18.90 5.75
C SER A 143 2.03 17.65 6.58
N VAL A 144 3.06 16.80 6.75
CA VAL A 144 2.96 15.53 7.49
C VAL A 144 4.11 15.48 8.49
N LEU A 145 3.77 15.44 9.78
CA LEU A 145 4.73 15.23 10.86
C LEU A 145 4.84 13.71 11.10
N ALA A 146 6.00 13.13 10.81
CA ALA A 146 6.25 11.71 10.89
C ALA A 146 7.13 11.34 12.08
N PHE A 147 6.80 10.24 12.77
CA PHE A 147 7.50 9.70 13.93
C PHE A 147 8.01 8.28 13.63
N GLY A 148 9.05 7.88 14.37
CA GLY A 148 9.64 6.56 14.24
C GLY A 148 10.89 6.53 13.35
N ALA A 149 11.67 5.44 13.50
CA ALA A 149 12.86 5.19 12.71
C ALA A 149 12.53 5.09 11.22
N GLY A 150 13.32 5.71 10.37
CA GLY A 150 13.16 5.68 8.91
C GLY A 150 11.98 6.49 8.35
N SER A 151 11.14 7.08 9.20
CA SER A 151 10.03 7.92 8.74
C SER A 151 10.50 9.26 8.17
N VAL A 152 9.69 9.88 7.33
CA VAL A 152 10.02 11.16 6.67
C VAL A 152 8.89 12.16 6.88
N SER A 153 9.20 13.27 7.54
CA SER A 153 8.30 14.41 7.63
C SER A 153 8.30 15.20 6.33
N LYS A 154 7.13 15.71 5.93
CA LYS A 154 6.90 16.54 4.75
C LYS A 154 6.35 17.89 5.20
N ARG A 155 6.94 19.00 4.77
CA ARG A 155 6.44 20.36 4.98
C ARG A 155 6.06 20.95 3.63
N VAL A 156 4.85 21.47 3.53
CA VAL A 156 4.37 22.23 2.38
C VAL A 156 4.48 23.71 2.72
N LEU A 157 5.24 24.43 1.94
CA LEU A 157 5.42 25.88 2.10
C LEU A 157 4.27 26.65 1.41
N PRO A 158 4.06 27.94 1.77
CA PRO A 158 2.97 28.74 1.19
C PRO A 158 3.03 28.88 -0.34
N ASP A 159 4.21 28.80 -0.93
CA ASP A 159 4.46 28.83 -2.37
C ASP A 159 4.24 27.46 -3.04
N GLY A 160 3.86 26.43 -2.28
CA GLY A 160 3.68 25.07 -2.75
C GLY A 160 4.96 24.24 -2.80
N HIS A 161 6.11 24.80 -2.45
CA HIS A 161 7.36 24.04 -2.37
C HIS A 161 7.32 22.99 -1.26
N LEU A 162 7.97 21.84 -1.52
CA LEU A 162 7.99 20.71 -0.60
C LEU A 162 9.37 20.48 -0.01
N GLU A 163 9.43 20.49 1.31
CA GLU A 163 10.61 20.10 2.05
C GLU A 163 10.40 18.74 2.73
N ARG A 164 11.48 17.98 2.88
CA ARG A 164 11.47 16.67 3.55
C ARG A 164 12.56 16.57 4.60
N SER A 165 12.19 16.05 5.77
CA SER A 165 13.11 15.82 6.89
C SER A 165 13.02 14.34 7.32
N PRO A 166 14.01 13.51 6.92
CA PRO A 166 14.03 12.11 7.30
C PRO A 166 14.52 11.93 8.74
N ASN A 167 13.99 10.91 9.42
CA ASN A 167 14.54 10.40 10.65
C ASN A 167 15.69 9.41 10.39
N ILE A 168 16.45 9.13 11.43
CA ILE A 168 17.46 8.05 11.42
C ILE A 168 16.74 6.73 11.09
N ARG A 169 17.34 5.94 10.20
CA ARG A 169 16.72 4.69 9.71
C ARG A 169 16.89 3.52 10.66
N ASP A 170 18.03 3.47 11.36
CA ASP A 170 18.30 2.42 12.32
C ASP A 170 17.43 2.61 13.57
N PRO A 171 16.64 1.60 14.02
CA PRO A 171 15.76 1.74 15.17
C PRO A 171 16.50 1.99 16.48
N HIS A 172 17.66 1.36 16.70
CA HIS A 172 18.44 1.51 17.90
C HIS A 172 19.02 2.92 18.01
N GLU A 173 19.66 3.40 16.94
CA GLU A 173 20.17 4.78 16.84
C GLU A 173 19.05 5.82 16.97
N TYR A 174 17.86 5.53 16.41
CA TYR A 174 16.70 6.43 16.55
C TYR A 174 16.26 6.56 18.01
N ILE A 175 16.24 5.46 18.79
CA ILE A 175 15.88 5.47 20.21
C ILE A 175 16.89 6.30 20.99
N LEU A 176 18.20 6.05 20.81
CA LEU A 176 19.26 6.76 21.51
C LEU A 176 19.24 8.28 21.22
N ARG A 177 18.84 8.67 20.01
CA ARG A 177 18.85 10.07 19.55
C ARG A 177 17.44 10.64 19.39
N SER A 178 16.45 10.10 20.08
CA SER A 178 15.03 10.52 19.96
C SER A 178 14.82 12.00 20.31
N ALA A 179 15.52 12.50 21.32
CA ALA A 179 15.48 13.92 21.71
C ALA A 179 16.02 14.84 20.59
N GLU A 180 17.11 14.45 19.92
CA GLU A 180 17.65 15.18 18.77
C GLU A 180 16.63 15.19 17.62
N MET A 181 15.99 14.05 17.33
CA MET A 181 14.97 13.97 16.29
C MET A 181 13.76 14.87 16.59
N ALA A 182 13.37 14.95 17.86
CA ALA A 182 12.31 15.86 18.29
C ALA A 182 12.70 17.33 18.06
N GLN A 183 13.92 17.72 18.43
CA GLN A 183 14.42 19.09 18.20
C GLN A 183 14.54 19.43 16.71
N ARG A 184 14.97 18.48 15.87
CA ARG A 184 14.97 18.66 14.40
C ARG A 184 13.57 18.93 13.86
N LYS A 185 12.56 18.23 14.35
CA LYS A 185 11.17 18.43 13.92
C LYS A 185 10.62 19.76 14.35
N LYS A 186 10.89 20.18 15.58
CA LYS A 186 10.50 21.53 16.05
C LYS A 186 11.06 22.60 15.13
N ARG A 187 12.36 22.57 14.84
CA ARG A 187 13.00 23.52 13.91
C ARG A 187 12.44 23.42 12.48
N PHE A 188 12.16 22.20 12.01
CA PHE A 188 11.66 21.97 10.66
C PHE A 188 10.25 22.51 10.45
N PHE A 189 9.41 22.55 11.47
CA PHE A 189 8.04 23.06 11.42
C PHE A 189 7.87 24.44 12.08
N ASP A 190 8.92 25.04 12.61
CA ASP A 190 8.90 26.32 13.34
C ASP A 190 7.92 26.32 14.54
N ILE A 191 7.93 25.23 15.38
CA ILE A 191 7.07 25.03 16.56
C ILE A 191 7.88 24.79 17.84
#